data_afc8daaac6d83d91298e21555996bd0f
#
_entry.id   afc8daaac6d83d91298e21555996bd0f
#
_cell.length_a   1.000
_cell.length_b   1.000
_cell.length_c   1.000
_cell.angle_alpha   90.00
_cell.angle_beta   90.00
_cell.angle_gamma   90.00
#
_symmetry.space_group_name_H-M   'P 1'
#
loop_
_entity.id
_entity.type
_entity.pdbx_description
1 polymer ?
#
loop_
_entity_poly.entity_id
_entity_poly.type
_entity_poly.pdbx_seq_one_letter_code
_entity_poly.pdbx_strand_id
1 'polypeptide(L)'
;MNESVLEQPHQTVPATARADQPPAPAPPPVRPKLVVLRGMKIGAEFPIYEGRNTIGRFADKPVDIDLVAQESTEQIWCSRQHAVFGFEKGNLQIEDLNSLNGTWVNGVRIHAGQPKALRAGDVVQIGTVQMKVVIG
;
A
#
# COMPACT_ATOMS: atom_id res chain seq x y z
N MET A 1 -49.22 23.12 21.53
CA MET A 1 -48.49 23.09 21.18
C MET A 1 -47.73 22.97 20.97
N ASN A 2 -47.64 22.95 21.06
CA ASN A 2 -46.75 22.87 20.70
C ASN A 2 -46.02 22.50 20.46
N GLU A 3 -45.86 22.16 20.44
CA GLU A 3 -45.17 21.82 20.19
C GLU A 3 -44.47 21.47 19.85
N SER A 4 -45.00 21.38 20.15
CA SER A 4 -44.29 21.05 19.74
C SER A 4 -43.70 20.59 19.46
N VAL A 5 -44.10 20.41 19.71
CA VAL A 5 -43.37 20.09 19.27
C VAL A 5 -42.72 19.67 18.87
N LEU A 6 -43.12 19.43 18.96
CA LEU A 6 -42.32 19.16 18.41
C LEU A 6 -41.56 18.76 18.19
N GLU A 7 -41.61 18.55 18.28
CA GLU A 7 -40.72 18.23 17.95
C GLU A 7 -39.98 17.64 17.78
N GLN A 8 -40.13 17.34 17.85
CA GLN A 8 -39.37 16.92 17.59
C GLN A 8 -38.80 16.27 17.39
N PRO A 9 -39.15 15.99 17.55
CA PRO A 9 -38.29 15.43 17.34
C PRO A 9 -37.55 14.95 17.13
N HIS A 10 -37.59 14.94 17.13
CA HIS A 10 -36.57 14.86 16.72
C HIS A 10 -35.82 14.38 16.52
N GLN A 11 -36.01 14.10 16.55
CA GLN A 11 -35.14 14.02 16.26
C GLN A 11 -34.32 13.55 15.94
N THR A 12 -34.54 13.27 15.87
CA THR A 12 -33.52 13.04 15.60
C THR A 12 -32.48 13.10 15.26
N VAL A 13 -32.37 13.07 15.53
CA VAL A 13 -31.24 13.42 15.26
C VAL A 13 -30.53 12.59 14.91
N PRO A 14 -30.05 12.36 14.23
CA PRO A 14 -29.20 11.66 13.88
C PRO A 14 -28.07 11.81 14.01
N ALA A 15 -27.91 11.19 14.20
CA ALA A 15 -26.83 11.24 14.44
C ALA A 15 -25.95 11.94 13.90
N THR A 16 -25.93 12.26 13.59
CA THR A 16 -25.15 13.03 13.17
C THR A 16 -24.40 13.58 14.01
N ALA A 17 -23.59 13.78 13.76
CA ALA A 17 -22.79 14.50 14.56
C ALA A 17 -23.51 15.58 15.14
N ARG A 18 -23.42 15.79 16.33
CA ARG A 18 -24.03 16.86 16.91
C ARG A 18 -23.10 18.00 16.96
N ALA A 19 -23.62 19.16 16.76
CA ALA A 19 -22.79 20.34 16.69
C ALA A 19 -22.08 20.65 17.99
N ASP A 20 -22.66 20.26 19.10
CA ASP A 20 -22.10 20.56 20.39
C ASP A 20 -21.17 19.48 20.90
N GLN A 21 -20.88 18.48 20.10
CA GLN A 21 -19.96 17.44 20.48
C GLN A 21 -18.76 17.46 19.56
N PRO A 22 -17.58 17.22 20.10
CA PRO A 22 -16.47 16.99 19.20
C PRO A 22 -16.75 15.75 18.38
N PRO A 23 -16.42 15.75 17.10
CA PRO A 23 -16.62 14.56 16.28
C PRO A 23 -15.77 13.43 16.84
N ALA A 24 -16.26 12.22 16.68
CA ALA A 24 -15.47 11.06 16.99
C ALA A 24 -14.18 11.11 16.20
N PRO A 25 -13.06 10.63 16.75
CA PRO A 25 -11.85 10.55 15.95
C PRO A 25 -12.12 9.76 14.70
N ALA A 26 -11.66 10.28 13.58
CA ALA A 26 -11.76 9.54 12.34
C ALA A 26 -11.01 8.22 12.49
N PRO A 27 -11.51 7.13 11.91
CA PRO A 27 -10.72 5.92 11.88
C PRO A 27 -9.41 6.19 11.17
N PRO A 28 -8.33 5.50 11.53
CA PRO A 28 -7.08 5.66 10.81
C PRO A 28 -7.32 5.40 9.33
N PRO A 29 -6.68 6.14 8.45
CA PRO A 29 -6.84 5.88 7.03
C PRO A 29 -6.42 4.45 6.73
N VAL A 30 -7.18 3.80 5.85
CA VAL A 30 -6.81 2.48 5.34
C VAL A 30 -5.54 2.65 4.55
N ARG A 31 -4.53 1.88 4.90
CA ARG A 31 -3.22 2.02 4.30
C ARG A 31 -2.68 0.66 3.89
N PRO A 32 -2.24 0.51 2.65
CA PRO A 32 -1.62 -0.74 2.25
C PRO A 32 -0.21 -0.86 2.80
N LYS A 33 0.23 -2.08 2.94
CA LYS A 33 1.61 -2.39 3.28
C LYS A 33 1.99 -3.69 2.60
N LEU A 34 3.29 -3.92 2.51
CA LEU A 34 3.84 -5.17 2.00
C LEU A 34 4.40 -5.95 3.19
N VAL A 35 4.10 -7.24 3.23
CA VAL A 35 4.65 -8.13 4.25
C VAL A 35 5.49 -9.17 3.54
N VAL A 36 6.75 -9.32 3.94
CA VAL A 36 7.68 -10.23 3.29
C VAL A 36 7.30 -11.66 3.63
N LEU A 37 7.00 -12.45 2.59
CA LEU A 37 6.72 -13.87 2.71
C LEU A 37 7.98 -14.69 2.48
N ARG A 38 8.87 -14.21 1.62
CA ARG A 38 10.10 -14.90 1.26
C ARG A 38 11.19 -13.87 1.05
N GLY A 39 12.30 -14.05 1.73
CA GLY A 39 13.45 -13.14 1.71
C GLY A 39 14.31 -13.41 2.92
N MET A 40 15.32 -12.59 3.12
CA MET A 40 16.21 -12.77 4.27
C MET A 40 15.50 -12.46 5.59
N LYS A 41 14.56 -11.51 5.56
CA LYS A 41 13.83 -11.10 6.76
C LYS A 41 12.35 -11.29 6.55
N ILE A 42 11.88 -12.51 6.74
CA ILE A 42 10.47 -12.85 6.60
C ILE A 42 9.66 -12.14 7.67
N GLY A 43 8.50 -11.61 7.28
CA GLY A 43 7.63 -10.87 8.19
C GLY A 43 7.93 -9.39 8.26
N ALA A 44 9.00 -8.92 7.63
CA ALA A 44 9.26 -7.49 7.55
C ALA A 44 8.12 -6.80 6.82
N GLU A 45 7.80 -5.59 7.26
CA GLU A 45 6.68 -4.83 6.72
C GLU A 45 7.17 -3.53 6.12
N PHE A 46 6.62 -3.21 4.96
CA PHE A 46 6.93 -1.95 4.28
C PHE A 46 5.62 -1.22 4.03
N PRO A 47 5.40 -0.08 4.71
CA PRO A 47 4.18 0.70 4.46
C PRO A 47 4.22 1.36 3.09
N ILE A 48 3.05 1.51 2.49
CA ILE A 48 2.90 2.22 1.23
C ILE A 48 2.12 3.49 1.52
N TYR A 49 2.68 4.62 1.12
CA TYR A 49 2.09 5.93 1.39
C TYR A 49 1.37 6.46 0.16
N GLU A 50 0.55 7.46 0.37
CA GLU A 50 -0.15 8.14 -0.72
C GLU A 50 0.87 8.65 -1.74
N GLY A 51 0.58 8.47 -3.03
CA GLY A 51 1.44 8.91 -4.10
C GLY A 51 2.34 7.80 -4.62
N ARG A 52 3.54 8.15 -5.04
CA ARG A 52 4.50 7.22 -5.62
C ARG A 52 5.43 6.68 -4.55
N ASN A 53 5.63 5.37 -4.56
CA ASN A 53 6.55 4.70 -3.65
C ASN A 53 7.46 3.82 -4.50
N THR A 54 8.72 4.19 -4.63
CA THR A 54 9.67 3.38 -5.40
C THR A 54 10.15 2.22 -4.56
N ILE A 55 10.29 1.07 -5.19
CA ILE A 55 10.85 -0.11 -4.56
C ILE A 55 12.07 -0.54 -5.36
N GLY A 56 13.13 -0.86 -4.65
CA GLY A 56 14.34 -1.26 -5.29
C GLY A 56 15.45 -1.50 -4.29
N ARG A 57 16.67 -1.28 -4.72
CA ARG A 57 17.86 -1.50 -3.92
C ARG A 57 18.61 -0.18 -3.81
N PHE A 58 18.77 0.29 -2.59
CA PHE A 58 19.57 1.51 -2.37
C PHE A 58 20.97 1.32 -2.91
N ALA A 59 21.41 2.31 -3.67
CA ALA A 59 22.78 2.36 -4.17
C ALA A 59 23.26 3.81 -4.13
N ASP A 60 23.12 4.52 -5.26
CA ASP A 60 23.46 5.93 -5.33
C ASP A 60 22.27 6.83 -5.07
N LYS A 61 21.05 6.29 -5.12
CA LYS A 61 19.82 7.03 -4.85
C LYS A 61 18.98 6.27 -3.85
N PRO A 62 18.31 6.98 -2.94
CA PRO A 62 17.41 6.33 -2.02
C PRO A 62 16.15 5.83 -2.72
N VAL A 63 15.57 4.78 -2.19
CA VAL A 63 14.27 4.26 -2.61
C VAL A 63 13.36 4.23 -1.39
N ASP A 64 12.06 4.31 -1.63
CA ASP A 64 11.10 4.34 -0.52
C ASP A 64 10.99 2.98 0.16
N ILE A 65 11.07 1.91 -0.62
CA ILE A 65 11.06 0.55 -0.10
C ILE A 65 12.35 -0.12 -0.56
N ASP A 66 13.24 -0.35 0.40
CA ASP A 66 14.59 -0.83 0.12
C ASP A 66 14.67 -2.32 0.41
N LEU A 67 14.94 -3.11 -0.61
CA LEU A 67 15.02 -4.55 -0.49
C LEU A 67 16.46 -5.04 -0.27
N VAL A 68 17.41 -4.15 -0.01
CA VAL A 68 18.81 -4.55 0.13
C VAL A 68 19.01 -5.59 1.22
N ALA A 69 18.26 -5.50 2.32
CA ALA A 69 18.37 -6.42 3.44
C ALA A 69 17.61 -7.72 3.22
N GLN A 70 16.85 -7.83 2.13
CA GLN A 70 16.06 -9.03 1.83
C GLN A 70 16.75 -9.96 0.86
N GLU A 71 17.79 -9.51 0.20
CA GLU A 71 18.52 -10.32 -0.76
C GLU A 71 19.91 -10.67 -0.23
N SER A 72 20.40 -11.84 -0.66
CA SER A 72 21.76 -12.23 -0.38
C SER A 72 22.74 -11.29 -1.10
N THR A 73 23.82 -10.93 -0.44
CA THR A 73 24.84 -10.09 -1.07
C THR A 73 25.53 -10.81 -2.23
N GLU A 74 25.37 -12.14 -2.31
CA GLU A 74 25.98 -12.94 -3.37
C GLU A 74 25.11 -13.04 -4.62
N GLN A 75 23.80 -12.80 -4.48
CA GLN A 75 22.87 -12.84 -5.60
C GLN A 75 21.88 -11.70 -5.48
N ILE A 76 22.12 -10.65 -6.23
CA ILE A 76 21.28 -9.48 -6.22
C ILE A 76 20.48 -9.46 -7.52
N TRP A 77 19.18 -9.66 -7.40
CA TRP A 77 18.25 -9.68 -8.52
C TRP A 77 17.47 -8.39 -8.66
N CYS A 78 17.37 -7.62 -7.57
CA CYS A 78 16.58 -6.40 -7.54
C CYS A 78 17.38 -5.26 -8.17
N SER A 79 16.77 -4.56 -9.10
CA SER A 79 17.35 -3.37 -9.69
C SER A 79 17.31 -2.21 -8.70
N ARG A 80 18.16 -1.20 -8.92
CA ARG A 80 18.23 -0.03 -8.02
C ARG A 80 16.88 0.66 -7.93
N GLN A 81 16.26 0.90 -9.06
CA GLN A 81 14.87 1.37 -9.13
C GLN A 81 14.11 0.32 -9.92
N HIS A 82 13.48 -0.60 -9.20
CA HIS A 82 12.93 -1.81 -9.78
C HIS A 82 11.50 -1.62 -10.23
N ALA A 83 10.68 -1.03 -9.39
CA ALA A 83 9.27 -0.84 -9.66
C ALA A 83 8.77 0.35 -8.85
N VAL A 84 7.54 0.76 -9.11
CA VAL A 84 6.91 1.84 -8.36
C VAL A 84 5.50 1.43 -8.02
N PHE A 85 5.12 1.66 -6.76
CA PHE A 85 3.75 1.52 -6.30
C PHE A 85 3.10 2.89 -6.35
N GLY A 86 1.90 2.95 -6.91
CA GLY A 86 1.08 4.14 -6.89
C GLY A 86 -0.13 3.91 -6.01
N PHE A 87 -0.39 4.80 -5.07
CA PHE A 87 -1.53 4.67 -4.19
C PHE A 87 -2.25 6.00 -4.13
N GLU A 88 -3.47 6.05 -4.68
CA GLU A 88 -4.29 7.26 -4.71
C GLU A 88 -5.75 6.89 -4.56
N LYS A 89 -6.44 7.60 -3.67
CA LYS A 89 -7.89 7.45 -3.51
C LYS A 89 -8.30 6.00 -3.31
N GLY A 90 -7.52 5.27 -2.51
CA GLY A 90 -7.82 3.88 -2.21
C GLY A 90 -7.42 2.90 -3.30
N ASN A 91 -6.87 3.35 -4.41
CA ASN A 91 -6.45 2.48 -5.50
C ASN A 91 -4.95 2.28 -5.46
N LEU A 92 -4.55 1.01 -5.43
CA LEU A 92 -3.14 0.63 -5.40
C LEU A 92 -2.77 -0.03 -6.70
N GLN A 93 -1.63 0.36 -7.27
CA GLN A 93 -1.12 -0.27 -8.48
C GLN A 93 0.40 -0.36 -8.41
N ILE A 94 0.96 -1.19 -9.28
CA ILE A 94 2.40 -1.35 -9.40
C ILE A 94 2.79 -1.28 -10.87
N GLU A 95 3.94 -0.68 -11.13
CA GLU A 95 4.50 -0.63 -12.47
C GLU A 95 5.97 -0.98 -12.41
N ASP A 96 6.41 -1.84 -13.34
CA ASP A 96 7.82 -2.18 -13.47
C ASP A 96 8.57 -1.01 -14.12
N LEU A 97 9.76 -0.70 -13.63
CA LEU A 97 10.58 0.41 -14.13
C LEU A 97 11.70 -0.09 -15.03
N ASN A 98 11.39 -0.99 -15.96
CA ASN A 98 12.39 -1.62 -16.83
C ASN A 98 13.44 -2.36 -16.03
N SER A 99 12.99 -3.09 -15.03
CA SER A 99 13.90 -3.87 -14.20
C SER A 99 14.60 -4.94 -15.04
N LEU A 100 15.83 -5.24 -14.67
CA LEU A 100 16.63 -6.23 -15.40
C LEU A 100 16.02 -7.62 -15.29
N ASN A 101 15.57 -8.00 -14.11
CA ASN A 101 15.13 -9.36 -13.84
C ASN A 101 13.62 -9.52 -13.71
N GLY A 102 12.86 -8.42 -13.80
CA GLY A 102 11.41 -8.49 -13.86
C GLY A 102 10.70 -8.35 -12.52
N THR A 103 9.43 -8.11 -12.62
CA THR A 103 8.49 -8.01 -11.50
C THR A 103 7.31 -8.90 -11.80
N TRP A 104 6.87 -9.69 -10.81
CA TRP A 104 5.74 -10.60 -10.97
C TRP A 104 4.64 -10.26 -9.97
N VAL A 105 3.40 -10.39 -10.39
CA VAL A 105 2.24 -10.28 -9.51
C VAL A 105 1.47 -11.59 -9.64
N ASN A 106 1.34 -12.31 -8.53
CA ASN A 106 0.68 -13.62 -8.49
C ASN A 106 1.24 -14.57 -9.56
N GLY A 107 2.56 -14.53 -9.75
CA GLY A 107 3.24 -15.40 -10.70
C GLY A 107 3.21 -14.94 -12.13
N VAL A 108 2.59 -13.82 -12.44
CA VAL A 108 2.52 -13.28 -13.79
C VAL A 108 3.42 -12.08 -13.91
N ARG A 109 4.32 -12.10 -14.89
CA ARG A 109 5.25 -10.98 -15.09
C ARG A 109 4.49 -9.76 -15.60
N ILE A 110 4.77 -8.61 -15.00
CA ILE A 110 4.24 -7.34 -15.47
C ILE A 110 5.33 -6.62 -16.29
N HIS A 111 4.91 -5.65 -17.08
CA HIS A 111 5.82 -4.98 -18.00
C HIS A 111 5.81 -3.48 -17.77
N ALA A 112 6.94 -2.84 -18.07
CA ALA A 112 7.06 -1.40 -17.94
C ALA A 112 6.04 -0.71 -18.84
N GLY A 113 5.47 0.38 -18.30
CA GLY A 113 4.45 1.13 -19.02
C GLY A 113 3.05 0.53 -18.94
N GLN A 114 2.89 -0.58 -18.22
CA GLN A 114 1.60 -1.25 -18.06
C GLN A 114 1.34 -1.47 -16.57
N PRO A 115 0.80 -0.47 -15.87
CA PRO A 115 0.52 -0.61 -14.44
C PRO A 115 -0.48 -1.72 -14.18
N LYS A 116 -0.26 -2.44 -13.09
CA LYS A 116 -1.11 -3.53 -12.66
C LYS A 116 -1.81 -3.14 -11.36
N ALA A 117 -3.14 -3.17 -11.36
CA ALA A 117 -3.90 -2.93 -10.14
C ALA A 117 -3.68 -4.04 -9.14
N LEU A 118 -3.55 -3.67 -7.87
CA LEU A 118 -3.30 -4.61 -6.78
C LEU A 118 -4.45 -4.61 -5.79
N ARG A 119 -4.67 -5.76 -5.17
CA ARG A 119 -5.66 -5.95 -4.12
C ARG A 119 -5.02 -6.62 -2.93
N ALA A 120 -5.71 -6.57 -1.80
CA ALA A 120 -5.29 -7.29 -0.62
C ALA A 120 -5.12 -8.78 -0.96
N GLY A 121 -4.02 -9.36 -0.51
CA GLY A 121 -3.72 -10.76 -0.77
C GLY A 121 -2.87 -11.01 -2.00
N ASP A 122 -2.71 -10.03 -2.89
CA ASP A 122 -1.83 -10.21 -4.04
C ASP A 122 -0.38 -10.37 -3.58
N VAL A 123 0.37 -11.16 -4.31
CA VAL A 123 1.77 -11.42 -4.01
C VAL A 123 2.63 -10.80 -5.09
N VAL A 124 3.51 -9.90 -4.69
CA VAL A 124 4.47 -9.24 -5.57
C VAL A 124 5.82 -9.92 -5.38
N GLN A 125 6.45 -10.28 -6.49
CA GLN A 125 7.77 -10.89 -6.44
C GLN A 125 8.79 -10.07 -7.21
N ILE A 126 9.90 -9.77 -6.55
CA ILE A 126 11.04 -9.09 -7.13
C ILE A 126 12.26 -9.93 -6.79
N GLY A 127 12.90 -10.49 -7.82
CA GLY A 127 13.99 -11.43 -7.59
C GLY A 127 13.49 -12.64 -6.81
N THR A 128 14.12 -12.92 -5.68
CA THR A 128 13.69 -14.00 -4.80
C THR A 128 12.80 -13.52 -3.67
N VAL A 129 12.51 -12.24 -3.60
CA VAL A 129 11.71 -11.65 -2.53
C VAL A 129 10.25 -11.68 -2.91
N GLN A 130 9.42 -12.29 -2.05
CA GLN A 130 7.97 -12.31 -2.24
C GLN A 130 7.31 -11.53 -1.13
N MET A 131 6.38 -10.66 -1.49
CA MET A 131 5.71 -9.77 -0.56
C MET A 131 4.22 -9.82 -0.80
N LYS A 132 3.47 -9.90 0.29
CA LYS A 132 2.01 -9.94 0.22
C LYS A 132 1.46 -8.54 0.46
N VAL A 133 0.51 -8.14 -0.35
CA VAL A 133 -0.21 -6.88 -0.17
C VAL A 133 -1.23 -7.07 0.94
N VAL A 134 -1.14 -6.26 1.97
CA VAL A 134 -2.07 -6.25 3.09
C VAL A 134 -2.67 -4.86 3.16
N ILE A 135 -4.00 -4.78 3.24
CA ILE A 135 -4.72 -3.51 3.31
C ILE A 135 -5.58 -3.52 4.56
N GLY A 136 -5.41 -2.50 5.39
CA GLY A 136 -6.23 -2.43 6.59
C GLY A 136 -5.54 -1.90 7.81
#